data_43eabe199476266a6044dd88cdd0327a
#
_entry.id   43eabe199476266a6044dd88cdd0327a
#
_cell.length_a   1.000
_cell.length_b   1.000
_cell.length_c   1.000
_cell.angle_alpha   90.00
_cell.angle_beta   90.00
_cell.angle_gamma   90.00
#
_symmetry.space_group_name_H-M   'P 1'
#
loop_
_entity.id
_entity.type
_entity.pdbx_description
1 polymer ?
#
loop_
_entity_poly.entity_id
_entity_poly.type
_entity_poly.pdbx_seq_one_letter_code
_entity_poly.pdbx_strand_id
1 'polypeptide(L)'
;MVAAPSLIPVKAGDRVKTDRRDAVMLAKLHRAGELTAVWVPDAAHEAMRDLIRARATAVRVLSKARQHLQGFLLRHGRVYAGKKGWTQAYRRWLTTVRFDHVAQQVVLQDYIHAVTDAEARVERLLRQIEDLAQNWSLAPVVEALQAMRGVAFIVAVTLVAEVGDFSRFASPRQLPISAWFPPNTPADAPCIGRESPRPGMRWRGAP
;
A
#
# COMPACT_ATOMS: atom_id res chain seq x y z
N MET A 1 9.17 -25.55 -10.43
CA MET A 1 8.15 -24.67 -10.99
C MET A 1 7.23 -24.22 -9.87
N VAL A 2 6.85 -22.94 -9.80
CA VAL A 2 5.87 -22.40 -8.87
C VAL A 2 4.67 -21.93 -9.70
N ALA A 3 3.46 -22.28 -9.29
CA ALA A 3 2.22 -21.85 -9.92
C ALA A 3 1.36 -21.08 -8.90
N ALA A 4 0.71 -20.00 -9.32
CA ALA A 4 -0.21 -19.27 -8.45
C ALA A 4 -1.52 -20.06 -8.29
N PRO A 5 -2.08 -20.18 -7.07
CA PRO A 5 -3.33 -20.90 -6.83
C PRO A 5 -4.51 -20.41 -7.70
N SER A 6 -4.56 -19.11 -7.97
CA SER A 6 -5.59 -18.47 -8.81
C SER A 6 -5.49 -18.83 -10.30
N LEU A 7 -4.34 -19.33 -10.75
CA LEU A 7 -4.10 -19.73 -12.14
C LEU A 7 -4.22 -21.25 -12.36
N ILE A 8 -4.50 -22.02 -11.29
CA ILE A 8 -4.68 -23.45 -11.38
C ILE A 8 -6.09 -23.74 -11.90
N PRO A 9 -6.24 -24.48 -13.03
CA PRO A 9 -7.55 -24.85 -13.55
C PRO A 9 -8.33 -25.68 -12.53
N VAL A 10 -9.54 -25.24 -12.18
CA VAL A 10 -10.44 -25.95 -11.27
C VAL A 10 -11.62 -26.51 -12.05
N LYS A 11 -11.91 -27.81 -11.89
CA LYS A 11 -13.07 -28.43 -12.51
C LYS A 11 -14.36 -27.96 -11.84
N ALA A 12 -15.33 -27.56 -12.65
CA ALA A 12 -16.67 -27.25 -12.16
C ALA A 12 -17.30 -28.47 -11.46
N GLY A 13 -17.80 -28.28 -10.25
CA GLY A 13 -18.47 -29.33 -9.47
C GLY A 13 -17.59 -30.07 -8.45
N ASP A 14 -16.30 -29.84 -8.40
CA ASP A 14 -15.42 -30.42 -7.39
C ASP A 14 -15.53 -29.68 -6.04
N ARG A 15 -16.49 -30.11 -5.20
CA ARG A 15 -16.82 -29.45 -3.93
C ARG A 15 -16.03 -30.02 -2.74
N VAL A 16 -15.42 -31.18 -2.88
CA VAL A 16 -14.70 -31.84 -1.77
C VAL A 16 -13.20 -31.61 -1.91
N LYS A 17 -12.68 -30.66 -1.13
CA LYS A 17 -11.24 -30.39 -1.00
C LYS A 17 -10.62 -31.38 -0.01
N THR A 18 -9.60 -32.10 -0.45
CA THR A 18 -8.68 -32.85 0.41
C THR A 18 -7.28 -32.71 -0.16
N ASP A 19 -6.27 -32.63 0.69
CA ASP A 19 -4.85 -32.48 0.29
C ASP A 19 -4.42 -33.57 -0.71
N ARG A 20 -4.91 -34.81 -0.54
CA ARG A 20 -4.62 -35.93 -1.45
C ARG A 20 -5.19 -35.71 -2.85
N ARG A 21 -6.42 -35.18 -2.95
CA ARG A 21 -7.05 -34.90 -4.26
C ARG A 21 -6.35 -33.73 -4.94
N ASP A 22 -6.02 -32.71 -4.18
CA ASP A 22 -5.31 -31.52 -4.68
C ASP A 22 -3.91 -31.90 -5.18
N ALA A 23 -3.18 -32.74 -4.45
CA ALA A 23 -1.87 -33.25 -4.88
C ALA A 23 -1.96 -34.07 -6.18
N VAL A 24 -2.96 -34.99 -6.28
CA VAL A 24 -3.16 -35.79 -7.50
C VAL A 24 -3.56 -34.89 -8.68
N MET A 25 -4.42 -33.90 -8.47
CA MET A 25 -4.82 -32.93 -9.49
C MET A 25 -3.62 -32.12 -9.99
N LEU A 26 -2.82 -31.55 -9.08
CA LEU A 26 -1.61 -30.80 -9.41
C LEU A 26 -0.60 -31.64 -10.20
N ALA A 27 -0.39 -32.90 -9.81
CA ALA A 27 0.49 -33.81 -10.53
C ALA A 27 0.01 -34.09 -11.97
N LYS A 28 -1.31 -34.26 -12.17
CA LYS A 28 -1.93 -34.46 -13.49
C LYS A 28 -1.76 -33.19 -14.36
N LEU A 29 -2.09 -32.01 -13.81
CA LEU A 29 -1.98 -30.73 -14.51
C LEU A 29 -0.51 -30.41 -14.88
N HIS A 30 0.43 -30.72 -13.97
CA HIS A 30 1.86 -30.57 -14.23
C HIS A 30 2.32 -31.46 -15.38
N ARG A 31 1.93 -32.73 -15.39
CA ARG A 31 2.24 -33.68 -16.46
C ARG A 31 1.62 -33.30 -17.81
N ALA A 32 0.42 -32.69 -17.78
CA ALA A 32 -0.27 -32.22 -18.97
C ALA A 32 0.27 -30.86 -19.50
N GLY A 33 1.16 -30.19 -18.77
CA GLY A 33 1.66 -28.85 -19.14
C GLY A 33 0.63 -27.72 -18.95
N GLU A 34 -0.44 -27.98 -18.22
CA GLU A 34 -1.55 -27.02 -18.01
C GLU A 34 -1.29 -26.05 -16.85
N LEU A 35 -0.19 -26.21 -16.10
CA LEU A 35 0.18 -25.29 -15.03
C LEU A 35 0.98 -24.11 -15.60
N THR A 36 0.47 -22.90 -15.36
CA THR A 36 1.19 -21.66 -15.69
C THR A 36 2.22 -21.33 -14.61
N ALA A 37 3.50 -21.31 -14.98
CA ALA A 37 4.58 -20.90 -14.09
C ALA A 37 4.46 -19.42 -13.75
N VAL A 38 4.66 -19.05 -12.49
CA VAL A 38 4.81 -17.67 -12.07
C VAL A 38 6.28 -17.33 -11.83
N TRP A 39 6.60 -16.08 -12.06
CA TRP A 39 7.93 -15.57 -11.74
C TRP A 39 8.14 -15.58 -10.22
N VAL A 40 9.28 -16.08 -9.80
CA VAL A 40 9.69 -16.13 -8.39
C VAL A 40 10.87 -15.18 -8.23
N PRO A 41 10.78 -14.19 -7.35
CA PRO A 41 11.89 -13.28 -7.07
C PRO A 41 13.07 -14.04 -6.44
N ASP A 42 14.28 -13.55 -6.66
CA ASP A 42 15.46 -14.00 -5.91
C ASP A 42 15.43 -13.46 -4.47
N ALA A 43 16.34 -13.95 -3.63
CA ALA A 43 16.37 -13.57 -2.22
C ALA A 43 16.66 -12.07 -2.00
N ALA A 44 17.47 -11.45 -2.86
CA ALA A 44 17.78 -10.02 -2.77
C ALA A 44 16.56 -9.17 -3.14
N HIS A 45 15.83 -9.61 -4.16
CA HIS A 45 14.59 -8.94 -4.57
C HIS A 45 13.50 -9.07 -3.51
N GLU A 46 13.33 -10.25 -2.91
CA GLU A 46 12.35 -10.47 -1.83
C GLU A 46 12.68 -9.62 -0.60
N ALA A 47 13.96 -9.52 -0.23
CA ALA A 47 14.39 -8.67 0.88
C ALA A 47 14.06 -7.18 0.64
N MET A 48 14.28 -6.67 -0.57
CA MET A 48 13.91 -5.29 -0.92
C MET A 48 12.38 -5.10 -0.90
N ARG A 49 11.62 -6.07 -1.37
CA ARG A 49 10.15 -6.08 -1.31
C ARG A 49 9.64 -6.02 0.13
N ASP A 50 10.22 -6.80 1.03
CA ASP A 50 9.86 -6.80 2.45
C ASP A 50 10.12 -5.43 3.09
N LEU A 51 11.24 -4.79 2.79
CA LEU A 51 11.58 -3.47 3.31
C LEU A 51 10.57 -2.40 2.83
N ILE A 52 10.18 -2.45 1.56
CA ILE A 52 9.19 -1.53 0.99
C ILE A 52 7.81 -1.75 1.62
N ARG A 53 7.41 -3.00 1.83
CA ARG A 53 6.16 -3.35 2.50
C ARG A 53 6.15 -2.94 3.97
N ALA A 54 7.30 -3.05 4.65
CA ALA A 54 7.47 -2.54 6.01
C ALA A 54 7.27 -1.02 6.08
N ARG A 55 7.83 -0.27 5.09
CA ARG A 55 7.60 1.17 4.99
C ARG A 55 6.13 1.49 4.70
N ALA A 56 5.47 0.78 3.78
CA ALA A 56 4.05 0.99 3.49
C ALA A 56 3.18 0.75 4.74
N THR A 57 3.52 -0.23 5.54
CA THR A 57 2.86 -0.50 6.83
C THR A 57 3.12 0.64 7.83
N ALA A 58 4.35 1.17 7.91
CA ALA A 58 4.68 2.29 8.78
C ALA A 58 3.90 3.57 8.39
N VAL A 59 3.71 3.83 7.09
CA VAL A 59 2.88 4.95 6.61
C VAL A 59 1.42 4.79 7.04
N ARG A 60 0.86 3.57 6.98
CA ARG A 60 -0.51 3.31 7.48
C ARG A 60 -0.63 3.54 8.98
N VAL A 61 0.36 3.12 9.76
CA VAL A 61 0.43 3.37 11.21
C VAL A 61 0.47 4.87 11.50
N LEU A 62 1.30 5.62 10.77
CA LEU A 62 1.37 7.07 10.89
C LEU A 62 0.02 7.74 10.60
N SER A 63 -0.63 7.34 9.50
CA SER A 63 -1.97 7.86 9.16
C SER A 63 -2.98 7.61 10.28
N LYS A 64 -2.96 6.40 10.86
CA LYS A 64 -3.84 6.03 11.98
C LYS A 64 -3.53 6.83 13.25
N ALA A 65 -2.25 7.03 13.58
CA ALA A 65 -1.86 7.86 14.73
C ALA A 65 -2.33 9.31 14.56
N ARG A 66 -2.19 9.87 13.36
CA ARG A 66 -2.69 11.22 13.02
C ARG A 66 -4.21 11.32 13.16
N GLN A 67 -4.96 10.32 12.71
CA GLN A 67 -6.41 10.26 12.86
C GLN A 67 -6.84 10.19 14.34
N HIS A 68 -6.14 9.40 15.17
CA HIS A 68 -6.42 9.33 16.59
C HIS A 68 -6.23 10.68 17.28
N LEU A 69 -5.11 11.37 17.02
CA LEU A 69 -4.86 12.70 17.57
C LEU A 69 -5.93 13.71 17.11
N GLN A 70 -6.25 13.73 15.82
CA GLN A 70 -7.30 14.62 15.30
C GLN A 70 -8.66 14.32 15.89
N GLY A 71 -9.05 13.05 15.99
CA GLY A 71 -10.32 12.64 16.59
C GLY A 71 -10.41 13.01 18.08
N PHE A 72 -9.29 12.87 18.82
CA PHE A 72 -9.23 13.31 20.22
C PHE A 72 -9.44 14.82 20.34
N LEU A 73 -8.71 15.62 19.56
CA LEU A 73 -8.81 17.08 19.56
C LEU A 73 -10.24 17.55 19.19
N LEU A 74 -10.80 16.97 18.13
CA LEU A 74 -12.14 17.31 17.65
C LEU A 74 -13.22 17.00 18.70
N ARG A 75 -13.14 15.84 19.35
CA ARG A 75 -14.07 15.46 20.44
C ARG A 75 -14.10 16.47 21.59
N HIS A 76 -12.97 17.15 21.82
CA HIS A 76 -12.85 18.17 22.87
C HIS A 76 -12.98 19.59 22.33
N GLY A 77 -13.50 19.77 21.11
CA GLY A 77 -13.74 21.11 20.53
C GLY A 77 -12.46 21.88 20.19
N ARG A 78 -11.31 21.21 20.15
CA ARG A 78 -10.03 21.84 19.81
C ARG A 78 -9.80 21.73 18.29
N VAL A 79 -10.14 22.79 17.57
CA VAL A 79 -10.05 22.83 16.10
C VAL A 79 -8.94 23.80 15.70
N TYR A 80 -8.05 23.34 14.80
CA TYR A 80 -7.04 24.19 14.20
C TYR A 80 -7.66 25.04 13.09
N ALA A 81 -7.54 26.37 13.19
CA ALA A 81 -8.12 27.31 12.23
C ALA A 81 -7.35 27.41 10.89
N GLY A 82 -6.17 26.80 10.78
CA GLY A 82 -5.35 26.84 9.55
C GLY A 82 -5.85 25.89 8.47
N LYS A 83 -5.48 26.19 7.20
CA LYS A 83 -5.93 25.43 6.02
C LYS A 83 -5.35 24.00 5.90
N LYS A 84 -4.13 23.75 6.43
CA LYS A 84 -3.44 22.45 6.29
C LYS A 84 -2.98 21.96 7.66
N GLY A 85 -3.34 20.72 8.00
CA GLY A 85 -2.77 19.99 9.11
C GLY A 85 -1.31 19.55 8.86
N TRP A 86 -0.62 19.16 9.94
CA TRP A 86 0.73 18.56 9.92
C TRP A 86 1.86 19.49 9.42
N THR A 87 1.59 20.79 9.26
CA THR A 87 2.58 21.84 8.99
C THR A 87 3.30 22.24 10.29
N GLN A 88 4.41 22.99 10.17
CA GLN A 88 5.07 23.55 11.35
C GLN A 88 4.14 24.46 12.17
N ALA A 89 3.24 25.21 11.51
CA ALA A 89 2.25 26.02 12.19
C ALA A 89 1.25 25.18 13.00
N TYR A 90 0.81 24.03 12.43
CA TYR A 90 -0.04 23.07 13.14
C TYR A 90 0.69 22.48 14.36
N ARG A 91 1.97 22.10 14.22
CA ARG A 91 2.78 21.56 15.33
C ARG A 91 2.95 22.60 16.43
N ARG A 92 3.23 23.86 16.08
CA ARG A 92 3.26 24.97 17.07
C ARG A 92 1.92 25.16 17.77
N TRP A 93 0.82 25.09 17.02
CA TRP A 93 -0.51 25.15 17.65
C TRP A 93 -0.74 23.98 18.60
N LEU A 94 -0.34 22.76 18.28
CA LEU A 94 -0.44 21.61 19.19
C LEU A 94 0.26 21.86 20.53
N THR A 95 1.39 22.57 20.53
CA THR A 95 2.08 22.92 21.79
C THR A 95 1.37 23.95 22.62
N THR A 96 0.42 24.70 22.06
CA THR A 96 -0.40 25.69 22.80
C THR A 96 -1.68 25.08 23.38
N VAL A 97 -2.10 23.90 22.88
CA VAL A 97 -3.31 23.24 23.38
C VAL A 97 -3.12 22.81 24.82
N ARG A 98 -4.08 23.18 25.68
CA ARG A 98 -4.11 22.82 27.09
C ARG A 98 -5.49 22.27 27.44
N PHE A 99 -5.49 21.30 28.32
CA PHE A 99 -6.68 20.73 28.92
C PHE A 99 -6.66 20.97 30.43
N ASP A 100 -7.81 21.25 31.00
CA ASP A 100 -7.96 21.49 32.43
C ASP A 100 -7.74 20.20 33.23
N HIS A 101 -8.16 19.07 32.66
CA HIS A 101 -8.00 17.77 33.31
C HIS A 101 -6.65 17.13 32.95
N VAL A 102 -5.85 16.82 33.97
CA VAL A 102 -4.51 16.25 33.84
C VAL A 102 -4.48 14.99 32.94
N ALA A 103 -5.45 14.08 33.11
CA ALA A 103 -5.53 12.87 32.29
C ALA A 103 -5.68 13.17 30.78
N GLN A 104 -6.44 14.20 30.41
CA GLN A 104 -6.58 14.63 29.01
C GLN A 104 -5.26 15.22 28.47
N GLN A 105 -4.54 15.95 29.32
CA GLN A 105 -3.22 16.47 28.94
C GLN A 105 -2.21 15.34 28.71
N VAL A 106 -2.22 14.30 29.56
CA VAL A 106 -1.39 13.10 29.37
C VAL A 106 -1.72 12.40 28.06
N VAL A 107 -3.00 12.19 27.75
CA VAL A 107 -3.47 11.56 26.50
C VAL A 107 -3.07 12.39 25.28
N LEU A 108 -3.14 13.74 25.34
CA LEU A 108 -2.65 14.62 24.26
C LEU A 108 -1.18 14.37 23.99
N GLN A 109 -0.35 14.34 25.03
CA GLN A 109 1.09 14.13 24.87
C GLN A 109 1.40 12.75 24.31
N ASP A 110 0.72 11.70 24.79
CA ASP A 110 0.86 10.36 24.27
C ASP A 110 0.55 10.28 22.76
N TYR A 111 -0.56 10.86 22.32
CA TYR A 111 -0.88 10.90 20.89
C TYR A 111 0.11 11.72 20.05
N ILE A 112 0.67 12.81 20.58
CA ILE A 112 1.71 13.59 19.92
C ILE A 112 2.99 12.72 19.77
N HIS A 113 3.40 12.02 20.83
CA HIS A 113 4.54 11.11 20.79
C HIS A 113 4.31 9.97 19.78
N ALA A 114 3.15 9.33 19.81
CA ALA A 114 2.81 8.27 18.85
C ALA A 114 2.93 8.72 17.39
N VAL A 115 2.53 9.97 17.06
CA VAL A 115 2.72 10.54 15.72
C VAL A 115 4.20 10.76 15.44
N THR A 116 4.95 11.35 16.37
CA THR A 116 6.39 11.64 16.20
C THR A 116 7.20 10.36 15.98
N ASP A 117 6.94 9.33 16.77
CA ASP A 117 7.61 8.02 16.66
C ASP A 117 7.28 7.33 15.33
N ALA A 118 6.01 7.42 14.89
CA ALA A 118 5.61 6.87 13.60
C ALA A 118 6.25 7.62 12.42
N GLU A 119 6.40 8.94 12.50
CA GLU A 119 7.13 9.75 11.51
C GLU A 119 8.61 9.36 11.44
N ALA A 120 9.28 9.27 12.59
CA ALA A 120 10.68 8.86 12.68
C ALA A 120 10.88 7.44 12.11
N ARG A 121 9.92 6.53 12.33
CA ARG A 121 9.96 5.19 11.75
C ARG A 121 9.85 5.21 10.22
N VAL A 122 8.93 5.98 9.66
CA VAL A 122 8.78 6.11 8.20
C VAL A 122 10.05 6.68 7.56
N GLU A 123 10.62 7.71 8.17
CA GLU A 123 11.85 8.34 7.68
C GLU A 123 13.05 7.40 7.75
N ARG A 124 13.23 6.69 8.86
CA ARG A 124 14.30 5.69 9.00
C ARG A 124 14.22 4.61 7.93
N LEU A 125 13.02 4.07 7.67
CA LEU A 125 12.82 3.05 6.63
C LEU A 125 13.06 3.62 5.23
N LEU A 126 12.69 4.88 4.98
CA LEU A 126 12.95 5.54 3.70
C LEU A 126 14.45 5.64 3.44
N ARG A 127 15.24 6.11 4.42
CA ARG A 127 16.71 6.19 4.31
C ARG A 127 17.33 4.82 4.02
N GLN A 128 16.87 3.77 4.70
CA GLN A 128 17.37 2.41 4.44
C GLN A 128 17.04 1.94 3.01
N ILE A 129 15.88 2.30 2.47
CA ILE A 129 15.54 2.01 1.08
C ILE A 129 16.45 2.77 0.13
N GLU A 130 16.72 4.05 0.39
CA GLU A 130 17.60 4.90 -0.41
C GLU A 130 19.02 4.32 -0.46
N ASP A 131 19.56 3.94 0.70
CA ASP A 131 20.92 3.38 0.82
C ASP A 131 21.03 2.02 0.08
N LEU A 132 20.06 1.14 0.27
CA LEU A 132 20.09 -0.21 -0.32
C LEU A 132 19.75 -0.22 -1.81
N ALA A 133 18.90 0.70 -2.27
CA ALA A 133 18.51 0.77 -3.67
C ALA A 133 19.67 1.15 -4.60
N GLN A 134 20.67 1.91 -4.11
CA GLN A 134 21.85 2.30 -4.89
C GLN A 134 22.69 1.10 -5.34
N ASN A 135 22.76 0.07 -4.50
CA ASN A 135 23.53 -1.14 -4.76
C ASN A 135 22.68 -2.33 -5.23
N TRP A 136 21.40 -2.09 -5.49
CA TRP A 136 20.49 -3.12 -5.94
C TRP A 136 20.69 -3.42 -7.43
N SER A 137 20.63 -4.70 -7.83
CA SER A 137 20.77 -5.13 -9.24
C SER A 137 19.77 -4.45 -10.19
N LEU A 138 18.62 -4.01 -9.67
CA LEU A 138 17.57 -3.31 -10.41
C LEU A 138 17.63 -1.77 -10.29
N ALA A 139 18.71 -1.20 -9.72
CA ALA A 139 18.90 0.25 -9.64
C ALA A 139 18.76 0.96 -11.01
N PRO A 140 19.32 0.45 -12.12
CA PRO A 140 19.14 1.09 -13.43
C PRO A 140 17.68 1.16 -13.88
N VAL A 141 16.86 0.19 -13.51
CA VAL A 141 15.42 0.20 -13.82
C VAL A 141 14.68 1.25 -12.98
N VAL A 142 15.08 1.41 -11.71
CA VAL A 142 14.56 2.47 -10.83
C VAL A 142 14.87 3.84 -11.40
N GLU A 143 16.10 4.07 -11.84
CA GLU A 143 16.53 5.33 -12.47
C GLU A 143 15.75 5.63 -13.77
N ALA A 144 15.59 4.61 -14.62
CA ALA A 144 14.80 4.75 -15.84
C ALA A 144 13.35 5.14 -15.57
N LEU A 145 12.73 4.56 -14.53
CA LEU A 145 11.37 4.92 -14.11
C LEU A 145 11.29 6.36 -13.54
N GLN A 146 12.32 6.81 -12.83
CA GLN A 146 12.36 8.18 -12.30
C GLN A 146 12.49 9.25 -13.40
N ALA A 147 13.02 8.90 -14.58
CA ALA A 147 13.04 9.78 -15.74
C ALA A 147 11.62 10.09 -16.27
N MET A 148 10.63 9.29 -15.89
CA MET A 148 9.23 9.54 -16.25
C MET A 148 8.62 10.64 -15.38
N ARG A 149 7.89 11.57 -16.01
CA ARG A 149 7.24 12.68 -15.29
C ARG A 149 6.26 12.16 -14.23
N GLY A 150 6.45 12.62 -12.99
CA GLY A 150 5.56 12.29 -11.87
C GLY A 150 5.93 11.01 -11.11
N VAL A 151 6.96 10.29 -11.53
CA VAL A 151 7.45 9.10 -10.83
C VAL A 151 8.57 9.50 -9.86
N ALA A 152 8.22 9.64 -8.57
CA ALA A 152 9.20 9.89 -7.52
C ALA A 152 9.95 8.58 -7.16
N PHE A 153 11.14 8.71 -6.56
CA PHE A 153 12.01 7.59 -6.16
C PHE A 153 11.24 6.43 -5.50
N ILE A 154 10.47 6.73 -4.45
CA ILE A 154 9.76 5.67 -3.70
C ILE A 154 8.70 4.95 -4.54
N VAL A 155 8.09 5.64 -5.51
CA VAL A 155 7.14 5.04 -6.45
C VAL A 155 7.88 4.10 -7.39
N ALA A 156 9.02 4.55 -7.95
CA ALA A 156 9.85 3.74 -8.84
C ALA A 156 10.35 2.47 -8.14
N VAL A 157 10.95 2.59 -6.95
CA VAL A 157 11.43 1.45 -6.18
C VAL A 157 10.31 0.49 -5.82
N THR A 158 9.13 1.00 -5.44
CA THR A 158 7.96 0.17 -5.13
C THR A 158 7.50 -0.61 -6.35
N LEU A 159 7.42 0.05 -7.51
CA LEU A 159 7.08 -0.62 -8.78
C LEU A 159 8.05 -1.75 -9.10
N VAL A 160 9.34 -1.46 -9.07
CA VAL A 160 10.37 -2.45 -9.37
C VAL A 160 10.33 -3.62 -8.40
N ALA A 161 10.15 -3.37 -7.10
CA ALA A 161 10.09 -4.43 -6.09
C ALA A 161 8.86 -5.33 -6.22
N GLU A 162 7.71 -4.76 -6.58
CA GLU A 162 6.48 -5.56 -6.70
C GLU A 162 6.38 -6.24 -8.08
N VAL A 163 6.85 -5.59 -9.15
CA VAL A 163 6.80 -6.12 -10.52
C VAL A 163 7.94 -7.09 -10.79
N GLY A 164 9.15 -6.75 -10.40
CA GLY A 164 10.37 -7.48 -10.74
C GLY A 164 10.74 -7.32 -12.20
N ASP A 165 10.74 -8.41 -12.95
CA ASP A 165 11.08 -8.40 -14.36
C ASP A 165 9.91 -7.87 -15.21
N PHE A 166 10.12 -6.69 -15.82
CA PHE A 166 9.15 -6.06 -16.72
C PHE A 166 9.05 -6.74 -18.08
N SER A 167 10.07 -7.48 -18.51
CA SER A 167 10.10 -8.13 -19.84
C SER A 167 9.04 -9.22 -20.00
N ARG A 168 8.53 -9.75 -18.89
CA ARG A 168 7.48 -10.78 -18.87
C ARG A 168 6.10 -10.27 -19.31
N PHE A 169 5.92 -8.95 -19.43
CA PHE A 169 4.65 -8.35 -19.86
C PHE A 169 4.72 -7.96 -21.34
N ALA A 170 3.89 -8.55 -22.16
CA ALA A 170 3.82 -8.24 -23.59
C ALA A 170 3.22 -6.85 -23.87
N SER A 171 2.48 -6.28 -22.92
CA SER A 171 1.89 -4.94 -23.05
C SER A 171 1.69 -4.25 -21.68
N PRO A 172 1.69 -2.90 -21.62
CA PRO A 172 1.45 -2.15 -20.39
C PRO A 172 0.10 -2.44 -19.72
N ARG A 173 -0.90 -2.90 -20.49
CA ARG A 173 -2.24 -3.25 -19.98
C ARG A 173 -2.23 -4.51 -19.09
N GLN A 174 -1.20 -5.32 -19.18
CA GLN A 174 -1.03 -6.52 -18.36
C GLN A 174 -0.44 -6.21 -16.97
N LEU A 175 0.02 -4.98 -16.74
CA LEU A 175 0.50 -4.50 -15.43
C LEU A 175 -0.70 -4.05 -14.57
N PRO A 176 -1.12 -4.80 -13.55
CA PRO A 176 -2.20 -4.39 -12.65
C PRO A 176 -1.70 -3.36 -11.63
N ILE A 177 -1.22 -2.22 -12.09
CA ILE A 177 -0.59 -1.16 -11.26
C ILE A 177 -1.56 -0.67 -10.18
N SER A 178 -2.85 -0.60 -10.48
CA SER A 178 -3.87 -0.15 -9.53
C SER A 178 -4.08 -1.08 -8.33
N ALA A 179 -3.75 -2.38 -8.46
CA ALA A 179 -3.88 -3.33 -7.37
C ALA A 179 -2.69 -3.27 -6.39
N TRP A 180 -1.57 -2.66 -6.79
CA TRP A 180 -0.31 -2.67 -6.03
C TRP A 180 0.00 -1.37 -5.32
N PHE A 181 -0.61 -0.29 -5.78
CA PHE A 181 -0.66 0.95 -5.04
C PHE A 181 -2.01 1.01 -4.33
N PRO A 182 -2.09 0.60 -3.03
CA PRO A 182 -3.25 0.97 -2.23
C PRO A 182 -3.31 2.50 -2.35
N PRO A 183 -4.51 3.06 -2.60
CA PRO A 183 -4.64 4.49 -2.74
C PRO A 183 -4.06 5.15 -1.49
N ASN A 184 -2.85 5.68 -1.62
CA ASN A 184 -2.30 6.63 -0.67
C ASN A 184 -3.02 7.95 -0.95
N THR A 185 -4.33 7.88 -1.01
CA THR A 185 -5.18 9.04 -1.09
C THR A 185 -5.15 9.70 0.29
N PRO A 186 -4.60 10.91 0.39
CA PRO A 186 -5.01 11.79 1.48
C PRO A 186 -6.54 11.79 1.46
N ALA A 187 -7.17 11.92 2.64
CA ALA A 187 -8.63 11.87 2.78
C ALA A 187 -9.41 12.88 1.88
N ASP A 188 -8.70 13.72 1.14
CA ASP A 188 -9.21 14.75 0.25
C ASP A 188 -9.00 14.47 -1.26
N ALA A 189 -8.49 13.32 -1.66
CA ALA A 189 -8.41 12.99 -3.06
C ALA A 189 -9.77 12.44 -3.53
N PRO A 190 -10.35 12.98 -4.61
CA PRO A 190 -11.62 12.50 -5.12
C PRO A 190 -11.50 11.01 -5.46
N CYS A 191 -12.46 10.23 -4.98
CA CYS A 191 -12.57 8.80 -5.26
C CYS A 191 -12.66 8.59 -6.78
N ILE A 192 -11.54 8.25 -7.42
CA ILE A 192 -11.52 7.74 -8.78
C ILE A 192 -11.80 6.24 -8.70
N GLY A 193 -13.04 5.94 -8.45
CA GLY A 193 -13.60 4.60 -8.44
C GLY A 193 -15.09 4.76 -8.68
N ARG A 194 -15.46 5.26 -9.86
CA ARG A 194 -16.83 5.06 -10.32
C ARG A 194 -16.99 3.57 -10.59
N GLU A 195 -17.74 2.91 -9.72
CA GLU A 195 -18.47 1.72 -10.12
C GLU A 195 -19.17 2.03 -11.45
N SER A 196 -18.88 1.21 -12.47
CA SER A 196 -19.67 1.22 -13.68
C SER A 196 -21.13 0.96 -13.29
N PRO A 197 -22.09 1.77 -13.78
CA PRO A 197 -23.50 1.53 -13.46
C PRO A 197 -23.87 0.13 -13.94
N ARG A 198 -24.43 -0.67 -13.03
CA ARG A 198 -24.99 -1.98 -13.36
C ARG A 198 -25.99 -1.79 -14.49
N PRO A 199 -25.96 -2.55 -15.59
CA PRO A 199 -26.95 -2.44 -16.66
C PRO A 199 -28.31 -2.86 -16.08
N GLY A 200 -29.27 -1.92 -16.00
CA GLY A 200 -30.64 -2.24 -15.58
C GLY A 200 -31.37 -1.19 -14.73
N MET A 201 -30.76 -0.11 -14.24
CA MET A 201 -31.51 0.92 -13.52
C MET A 201 -32.10 1.95 -14.48
N ARG A 202 -33.38 1.78 -14.84
CA ARG A 202 -34.20 2.82 -15.48
C ARG A 202 -34.51 3.92 -14.47
N TRP A 203 -34.00 5.11 -14.71
CA TRP A 203 -34.49 6.32 -14.04
C TRP A 203 -35.94 6.57 -14.42
N ARG A 204 -36.87 6.41 -13.48
CA ARG A 204 -38.22 6.96 -13.65
C ARG A 204 -38.13 8.44 -13.23
N GLY A 205 -38.34 9.33 -14.19
CA GLY A 205 -38.51 10.75 -13.93
C GLY A 205 -39.68 10.97 -12.96
N ALA A 206 -39.44 11.79 -11.94
CA ALA A 206 -40.51 12.37 -11.14
C ALA A 206 -41.00 13.67 -11.80
N PRO A 207 -42.32 14.01 -11.63
CA PRO A 207 -42.99 15.12 -12.30
C PRO A 207 -42.47 16.49 -11.89
#